data_c714bf077210485ce37812c006f9afc2
#
_entry.id   c714bf077210485ce37812c006f9afc2
#
_cell.length_a   1.000
_cell.length_b   1.000
_cell.length_c   1.000
_cell.angle_alpha   90.00
_cell.angle_beta   90.00
_cell.angle_gamma   90.00
#
_symmetry.space_group_name_H-M   'P 1'
#
loop_
_entity.id
_entity.type
_entity.pdbx_description
1 polymer ?
#
loop_
_entity_poly.entity_id
_entity_poly.type
_entity_poly.pdbx_seq_one_letter_code
_entity_poly.pdbx_strand_id
1 'polypeptide(L)'
;MIAFNKFYNHFNIVSTLLITVSLILLIFKGLNFGIDFKGGTLIELRSTDTKINVTTLRDKFSQMNLGDISVKKFGNDTDYLIKFENKDNKKNIIEEIKINLDKSFGNSFSFRRVENVGPKVSAELLKSGIIAISVSLAVMLFYIW
;
A
#
# COMPACT_ATOMS: atom_id res chain seq x y z
N MET A 1 -29.53 30.32 22.29
CA MET A 1 -28.24 30.60 21.64
C MET A 1 -27.16 29.81 22.35
N ILE A 2 -26.47 28.89 21.68
CA ILE A 2 -25.39 28.09 22.25
C ILE A 2 -24.16 28.99 22.33
N ALA A 3 -23.66 29.25 23.55
CA ALA A 3 -22.46 30.06 23.76
C ALA A 3 -21.19 29.24 23.40
N PHE A 4 -20.83 29.20 22.11
CA PHE A 4 -19.65 28.47 21.59
C PHE A 4 -18.34 28.90 22.30
N ASN A 5 -18.27 30.12 22.78
CA ASN A 5 -17.10 30.71 23.40
C ASN A 5 -16.73 30.06 24.78
N LYS A 6 -17.69 29.43 25.45
CA LYS A 6 -17.48 28.85 26.79
C LYS A 6 -16.63 27.60 26.79
N PHE A 7 -16.59 26.89 25.64
CA PHE A 7 -15.87 25.61 25.50
C PHE A 7 -14.55 25.71 24.71
N TYR A 8 -14.18 26.92 24.28
CA TYR A 8 -13.01 27.16 23.44
C TYR A 8 -11.72 26.52 23.99
N ASN A 9 -11.43 26.72 25.26
CA ASN A 9 -10.22 26.17 25.91
C ASN A 9 -10.21 24.64 25.92
N HIS A 10 -11.36 24.01 26.19
CA HIS A 10 -11.45 22.56 26.25
C HIS A 10 -11.25 21.94 24.85
N PHE A 11 -11.89 22.51 23.82
CA PHE A 11 -11.71 22.04 22.46
C PHE A 11 -10.30 22.30 21.93
N ASN A 12 -9.66 23.38 22.34
CA ASN A 12 -8.29 23.66 21.95
C ASN A 12 -7.31 22.64 22.57
N ILE A 13 -7.49 22.28 23.82
CA ILE A 13 -6.69 21.24 24.50
C ILE A 13 -6.89 19.89 23.81
N VAL A 14 -8.15 19.49 23.51
CA VAL A 14 -8.46 18.23 22.82
C VAL A 14 -7.85 18.21 21.42
N SER A 15 -7.95 19.31 20.66
CA SER A 15 -7.36 19.43 19.31
C SER A 15 -5.83 19.30 19.36
N THR A 16 -5.19 20.00 20.30
CA THR A 16 -3.72 19.91 20.48
C THR A 16 -3.28 18.50 20.83
N LEU A 17 -4.02 17.83 21.73
CA LEU A 17 -3.74 16.45 22.12
C LEU A 17 -3.88 15.50 20.92
N LEU A 18 -4.95 15.63 20.13
CA LEU A 18 -5.16 14.81 18.94
C LEU A 18 -4.07 15.00 17.89
N ILE A 19 -3.64 16.25 17.66
CA ILE A 19 -2.53 16.56 16.74
C ILE A 19 -1.24 15.91 17.26
N THR A 20 -0.93 16.05 18.54
CA THR A 20 0.27 15.48 19.12
C THR A 20 0.28 13.95 19.04
N VAL A 21 -0.84 13.29 19.36
CA VAL A 21 -0.98 11.83 19.23
C VAL A 21 -0.83 11.40 17.76
N SER A 22 -1.43 12.14 16.81
CA SER A 22 -1.31 11.86 15.38
C SER A 22 0.14 11.95 14.90
N LEU A 23 0.88 12.98 15.32
CA LEU A 23 2.32 13.13 14.98
C LEU A 23 3.17 12.00 15.59
N ILE A 24 2.91 11.63 16.83
CA ILE A 24 3.59 10.51 17.48
C ILE A 24 3.33 9.21 16.71
N LEU A 25 2.08 8.91 16.37
CA LEU A 25 1.73 7.72 15.58
C LEU A 25 2.39 7.74 14.18
N LEU A 26 2.46 8.90 13.54
CA LEU A 26 3.13 9.04 12.24
C LEU A 26 4.63 8.74 12.32
N ILE A 27 5.30 9.18 13.40
CA ILE A 27 6.73 8.93 13.61
C ILE A 27 6.99 7.46 13.94
N PHE A 28 6.16 6.84 14.80
CA PHE A 28 6.38 5.45 15.23
C PHE A 28 5.92 4.40 14.20
N LYS A 29 4.77 4.61 13.56
CA LYS A 29 4.23 3.66 12.56
C LYS A 29 4.66 3.98 11.14
N GLY A 30 5.04 5.23 10.85
CA GLY A 30 5.30 5.70 9.50
C GLY A 30 4.05 5.70 8.60
N LEU A 31 4.26 6.07 7.34
CA LEU A 31 3.22 6.03 6.30
C LEU A 31 3.25 4.69 5.58
N ASN A 32 2.08 4.12 5.35
CA ASN A 32 1.95 2.90 4.54
C ASN A 32 1.88 3.27 3.06
N PHE A 33 3.04 3.34 2.43
CA PHE A 33 3.16 3.68 1.01
C PHE A 33 2.70 2.54 0.10
N GLY A 34 2.08 2.90 -1.04
CA GLY A 34 1.81 1.97 -2.13
C GLY A 34 3.08 1.59 -2.89
N ILE A 35 2.95 0.65 -3.84
CA ILE A 35 4.06 0.21 -4.70
C ILE A 35 4.63 1.35 -5.56
N ASP A 36 3.82 2.36 -5.88
CA ASP A 36 4.24 3.54 -6.64
C ASP A 36 5.34 4.33 -5.92
N PHE A 37 5.37 4.26 -4.58
CA PHE A 37 6.32 5.02 -3.73
C PHE A 37 7.40 4.16 -3.08
N LYS A 38 7.13 2.86 -2.84
CA LYS A 38 8.13 1.92 -2.31
C LYS A 38 8.84 1.12 -3.40
N GLY A 39 8.22 1.00 -4.57
CA GLY A 39 8.59 0.01 -5.56
C GLY A 39 8.02 -1.36 -5.21
N GLY A 40 7.97 -2.24 -6.19
CA GLY A 40 7.49 -3.60 -6.01
C GLY A 40 6.60 -4.05 -7.15
N THR A 41 6.06 -5.25 -6.99
CA THR A 41 5.16 -5.86 -7.96
C THR A 41 3.76 -6.01 -7.37
N LEU A 42 2.77 -5.67 -8.16
CA LEU A 42 1.36 -5.89 -7.89
C LEU A 42 0.83 -6.90 -8.90
N ILE A 43 0.20 -7.96 -8.41
CA ILE A 43 -0.45 -8.97 -9.23
C ILE A 43 -1.91 -9.06 -8.83
N GLU A 44 -2.78 -8.98 -9.82
CA GLU A 44 -4.20 -9.28 -9.70
C GLU A 44 -4.46 -10.68 -10.22
N LEU A 45 -4.89 -11.58 -9.32
CA LEU A 45 -5.21 -12.97 -9.63
C LEU A 45 -6.71 -13.19 -9.48
N ARG A 46 -7.29 -13.92 -10.43
CA ARG A 46 -8.63 -14.49 -10.28
C ARG A 46 -8.54 -15.99 -10.10
N SER A 47 -9.17 -16.51 -9.05
CA SER A 47 -9.34 -17.95 -8.84
C SER A 47 -10.63 -18.44 -9.49
N THR A 48 -10.57 -19.63 -10.07
CA THR A 48 -11.76 -20.38 -10.50
C THR A 48 -12.42 -21.12 -9.32
N ASP A 49 -11.65 -21.34 -8.25
CA ASP A 49 -12.13 -22.04 -7.04
C ASP A 49 -12.43 -21.02 -5.92
N THR A 50 -13.69 -21.00 -5.46
CA THR A 50 -14.16 -20.13 -4.38
C THR A 50 -13.68 -20.55 -2.99
N LYS A 51 -13.10 -21.74 -2.87
CA LYS A 51 -12.64 -22.30 -1.58
C LYS A 51 -11.26 -21.83 -1.16
N ILE A 52 -10.52 -21.17 -2.04
CA ILE A 52 -9.16 -20.71 -1.74
C ILE A 52 -9.22 -19.53 -0.76
N ASN A 53 -8.53 -19.66 0.38
CA ASN A 53 -8.51 -18.64 1.41
C ASN A 53 -7.28 -17.71 1.23
N VAL A 54 -7.43 -16.43 1.62
CA VAL A 54 -6.36 -15.43 1.64
C VAL A 54 -5.15 -15.90 2.47
N THR A 55 -5.40 -16.60 3.58
CA THR A 55 -4.33 -17.15 4.45
C THR A 55 -3.50 -18.19 3.71
N THR A 56 -4.13 -19.13 3.02
CA THR A 56 -3.44 -20.18 2.25
C THR A 56 -2.59 -19.58 1.13
N LEU A 57 -3.10 -18.56 0.42
CA LEU A 57 -2.34 -17.82 -0.58
C LEU A 57 -1.15 -17.09 0.04
N ARG A 58 -1.38 -16.39 1.16
CA ARG A 58 -0.30 -15.66 1.85
C ARG A 58 0.83 -16.60 2.28
N ASP A 59 0.49 -17.77 2.85
CA ASP A 59 1.47 -18.75 3.30
C ASP A 59 2.30 -19.29 2.12
N LYS A 60 1.66 -19.55 0.97
CA LYS A 60 2.36 -19.95 -0.24
C LYS A 60 3.30 -18.89 -0.78
N PHE A 61 2.84 -17.65 -0.86
CA PHE A 61 3.71 -16.54 -1.28
C PHE A 61 4.84 -16.26 -0.30
N SER A 62 4.61 -16.41 1.00
CA SER A 62 5.65 -16.24 2.03
C SER A 62 6.78 -17.28 1.90
N GLN A 63 6.46 -18.50 1.45
CA GLN A 63 7.46 -19.54 1.18
C GLN A 63 8.38 -19.22 -0.01
N MET A 64 7.98 -18.27 -0.88
CA MET A 64 8.76 -17.88 -2.06
C MET A 64 9.84 -16.83 -1.79
N ASN A 65 10.00 -16.38 -0.53
CA ASN A 65 10.99 -15.36 -0.12
C ASN A 65 10.94 -14.06 -0.94
N LEU A 66 9.74 -13.58 -1.27
CA LEU A 66 9.50 -12.39 -2.09
C LEU A 66 9.59 -11.05 -1.30
N GLY A 67 10.08 -11.08 -0.07
CA GLY A 67 10.12 -9.91 0.81
C GLY A 67 8.80 -9.69 1.54
N ASP A 68 8.42 -8.43 1.74
CA ASP A 68 7.15 -8.07 2.39
C ASP A 68 5.97 -8.33 1.45
N ILE A 69 5.08 -9.24 1.86
CA ILE A 69 3.97 -9.70 1.03
C ILE A 69 2.64 -9.30 1.65
N SER A 70 1.81 -8.66 0.85
CA SER A 70 0.44 -8.34 1.20
C SER A 70 -0.53 -9.03 0.24
N VAL A 71 -1.39 -9.89 0.78
CA VAL A 71 -2.46 -10.57 0.03
C VAL A 71 -3.80 -10.08 0.55
N LYS A 72 -4.65 -9.57 -0.33
CA LYS A 72 -5.99 -9.06 -0.01
C LYS A 72 -7.01 -9.55 -1.02
N LYS A 73 -8.27 -9.73 -0.62
CA LYS A 73 -9.39 -9.86 -1.56
C LYS A 73 -9.66 -8.50 -2.22
N PHE A 74 -10.03 -8.53 -3.48
CA PHE A 74 -10.29 -7.32 -4.27
C PHE A 74 -11.55 -7.51 -5.12
N GLY A 75 -12.57 -6.72 -4.87
CA GLY A 75 -13.84 -6.76 -5.60
C GLY A 75 -14.67 -8.01 -5.26
N ASN A 76 -14.50 -9.08 -6.01
CA ASN A 76 -15.23 -10.33 -5.81
C ASN A 76 -14.50 -11.29 -4.87
N ASP A 77 -15.22 -12.31 -4.36
CA ASP A 77 -14.64 -13.32 -3.47
C ASP A 77 -13.55 -14.18 -4.10
N THR A 78 -13.48 -14.20 -5.41
CA THR A 78 -12.49 -14.95 -6.20
C THR A 78 -11.31 -14.11 -6.68
N ASP A 79 -11.35 -12.78 -6.50
CA ASP A 79 -10.30 -11.88 -6.95
C ASP A 79 -9.34 -11.55 -5.80
N TYR A 80 -8.04 -11.69 -6.06
CA TYR A 80 -6.97 -11.47 -5.09
C TYR A 80 -5.98 -10.44 -5.62
N LEU A 81 -5.65 -9.48 -4.77
CA LEU A 81 -4.61 -8.49 -5.01
C LEU A 81 -3.38 -8.84 -4.18
N ILE A 82 -2.28 -9.13 -4.85
CA ILE A 82 -1.03 -9.52 -4.22
C ILE A 82 0.00 -8.43 -4.50
N LYS A 83 0.61 -7.93 -3.43
CA LYS A 83 1.71 -6.97 -3.50
C LYS A 83 2.93 -7.58 -2.84
N PHE A 84 4.10 -7.44 -3.45
CA PHE A 84 5.36 -7.86 -2.86
C PHE A 84 6.52 -6.99 -3.34
N GLU A 85 7.58 -6.91 -2.52
CA GLU A 85 8.80 -6.20 -2.87
C GLU A 85 9.68 -7.10 -3.75
N ASN A 86 10.03 -6.64 -4.96
CA ASN A 86 10.98 -7.35 -5.81
C ASN A 86 12.40 -6.86 -5.48
N LYS A 87 13.00 -7.38 -4.40
CA LYS A 87 14.36 -6.99 -3.96
C LYS A 87 15.46 -7.36 -4.96
N ASP A 88 15.28 -8.42 -5.71
CA ASP A 88 16.32 -8.98 -6.57
C ASP A 88 16.19 -8.57 -8.04
N ASN A 89 15.22 -7.74 -8.42
CA ASN A 89 14.93 -7.36 -9.82
C ASN A 89 14.93 -8.56 -10.79
N LYS A 90 14.51 -9.74 -10.32
CA LYS A 90 14.44 -10.95 -11.15
C LYS A 90 13.41 -10.73 -12.26
N LYS A 91 13.88 -10.74 -13.50
CA LYS A 91 13.03 -10.56 -14.68
C LYS A 91 11.95 -11.65 -14.85
N ASN A 92 12.18 -12.85 -14.31
CA ASN A 92 11.31 -14.03 -14.49
C ASN A 92 10.50 -14.39 -13.25
N ILE A 93 10.42 -13.49 -12.25
CA ILE A 93 9.72 -13.76 -10.98
C ILE A 93 8.24 -14.11 -11.18
N ILE A 94 7.62 -13.53 -12.21
CA ILE A 94 6.20 -13.76 -12.53
C ILE A 94 5.99 -15.17 -13.08
N GLU A 95 6.90 -15.67 -13.92
CA GLU A 95 6.84 -17.04 -14.42
C GLU A 95 7.08 -18.06 -13.31
N GLU A 96 8.02 -17.77 -12.40
CA GLU A 96 8.27 -18.60 -11.22
C GLU A 96 7.04 -18.68 -10.31
N ILE A 97 6.38 -17.56 -10.06
CA ILE A 97 5.14 -17.49 -9.31
C ILE A 97 4.03 -18.31 -10.01
N LYS A 98 3.89 -18.15 -11.32
CA LYS A 98 2.90 -18.89 -12.11
C LYS A 98 3.11 -20.40 -11.98
N ILE A 99 4.33 -20.89 -12.20
CA ILE A 99 4.67 -22.30 -12.08
C ILE A 99 4.40 -22.84 -10.66
N ASN A 100 4.73 -22.08 -9.62
CA ASN A 100 4.51 -22.47 -8.24
C ASN A 100 3.02 -22.51 -7.86
N LEU A 101 2.22 -21.56 -8.36
CA LEU A 101 0.78 -21.56 -8.17
C LEU A 101 0.11 -22.73 -8.91
N ASP A 102 0.51 -22.98 -10.16
CA ASP A 102 -0.02 -24.09 -10.96
C ASP A 102 0.29 -25.44 -10.33
N LYS A 103 1.49 -25.62 -9.75
CA LYS A 103 1.86 -26.81 -8.99
C LYS A 103 1.07 -27.00 -7.71
N SER A 104 0.71 -25.91 -7.03
CA SER A 104 0.08 -25.98 -5.70
C SER A 104 -1.45 -26.04 -5.79
N PHE A 105 -2.05 -25.43 -6.78
CA PHE A 105 -3.50 -25.25 -6.90
C PHE A 105 -4.06 -25.71 -8.26
N GLY A 106 -3.23 -26.35 -9.12
CA GLY A 106 -3.60 -26.62 -10.50
C GLY A 106 -3.81 -25.31 -11.29
N ASN A 107 -4.29 -25.37 -12.49
CA ASN A 107 -4.55 -24.19 -13.35
C ASN A 107 -5.77 -23.36 -12.85
N SER A 108 -5.89 -23.20 -11.52
CA SER A 108 -7.06 -22.53 -10.91
C SER A 108 -6.94 -21.01 -10.89
N PHE A 109 -5.79 -20.44 -11.30
CA PHE A 109 -5.54 -19.01 -11.28
C PHE A 109 -5.35 -18.40 -12.66
N SER A 110 -6.04 -17.29 -12.91
CA SER A 110 -5.86 -16.42 -14.06
C SER A 110 -5.20 -15.12 -13.64
N PHE A 111 -4.08 -14.77 -14.27
CA PHE A 111 -3.40 -13.49 -14.08
C PHE A 111 -4.11 -12.41 -14.90
N ARG A 112 -4.71 -11.44 -14.23
CA ARG A 112 -5.47 -10.35 -14.88
C ARG A 112 -4.62 -9.13 -15.14
N ARG A 113 -3.81 -8.76 -14.15
CA ARG A 113 -2.98 -7.56 -14.18
C ARG A 113 -1.69 -7.83 -13.46
N VAL A 114 -0.60 -7.39 -14.06
CA VAL A 114 0.72 -7.43 -13.45
C VAL A 114 1.35 -6.06 -13.63
N GLU A 115 1.62 -5.39 -12.54
CA GLU A 115 2.31 -4.10 -12.50
C GLU A 115 3.61 -4.25 -11.75
N ASN A 116 4.68 -3.72 -12.32
CA ASN A 116 5.99 -3.70 -11.68
C ASN A 116 6.53 -2.27 -11.71
N VAL A 117 6.80 -1.72 -10.54
CA VAL A 117 7.38 -0.39 -10.38
C VAL A 117 8.78 -0.54 -9.78
N GLY A 118 9.79 -0.14 -10.56
CA GLY A 118 11.17 -0.18 -10.11
C GLY A 118 11.44 0.80 -8.95
N PRO A 119 12.34 0.47 -8.01
CA PRO A 119 12.61 1.30 -6.83
C PRO A 119 13.14 2.69 -7.18
N LYS A 120 13.86 2.85 -8.28
CA LYS A 120 14.35 4.15 -8.75
C LYS A 120 13.20 5.07 -9.17
N VAL A 121 12.24 4.55 -9.95
CA VAL A 121 11.06 5.29 -10.41
C VAL A 121 10.21 5.69 -9.20
N SER A 122 10.01 4.78 -8.26
CA SER A 122 9.25 5.04 -7.04
C SER A 122 9.88 6.13 -6.16
N ALA A 123 11.20 6.12 -6.03
CA ALA A 123 11.93 7.16 -5.29
C ALA A 123 11.80 8.55 -5.95
N GLU A 124 11.86 8.61 -7.29
CA GLU A 124 11.65 9.85 -8.05
C GLU A 124 10.22 10.37 -7.90
N LEU A 125 9.22 9.48 -7.97
CA LEU A 125 7.81 9.83 -7.75
C LEU A 125 7.56 10.38 -6.35
N LEU A 126 8.10 9.70 -5.32
CA LEU A 126 7.99 10.16 -3.93
C LEU A 126 8.61 11.55 -3.74
N LYS A 127 9.84 11.74 -4.24
CA LYS A 127 10.55 13.02 -4.16
C LYS A 127 9.78 14.15 -4.85
N SER A 128 9.32 13.90 -6.06
CA SER A 128 8.55 14.88 -6.84
C SER A 128 7.22 15.21 -6.18
N GLY A 129 6.53 14.21 -5.63
CA GLY A 129 5.28 14.39 -4.88
C GLY A 129 5.47 15.24 -3.63
N ILE A 130 6.51 15.00 -2.83
CA ILE A 130 6.81 15.81 -1.64
C ILE A 130 7.13 17.26 -2.03
N ILE A 131 7.95 17.46 -3.06
CA ILE A 131 8.29 18.81 -3.54
C ILE A 131 7.03 19.53 -4.03
N ALA A 132 6.20 18.89 -4.84
CA ALA A 132 4.96 19.48 -5.37
C ALA A 132 4.00 19.92 -4.24
N ILE A 133 3.79 19.07 -3.24
CA ILE A 133 2.94 19.39 -2.08
C ILE A 133 3.55 20.56 -1.29
N SER A 134 4.86 20.53 -1.02
CA SER A 134 5.53 21.57 -0.25
C SER A 134 5.47 22.94 -0.95
N VAL A 135 5.71 22.96 -2.26
CA VAL A 135 5.62 24.19 -3.06
C VAL A 135 4.19 24.72 -3.10
N SER A 136 3.20 23.82 -3.30
CA SER A 136 1.79 24.20 -3.31
C SER A 136 1.36 24.83 -1.99
N LEU A 137 1.74 24.24 -0.87
CA LEU A 137 1.46 24.79 0.47
C LEU A 137 2.15 26.13 0.70
N ALA A 138 3.42 26.25 0.29
CA ALA A 138 4.17 27.50 0.43
C ALA A 138 3.54 28.65 -0.38
N VAL A 139 3.12 28.38 -1.62
CA VAL A 139 2.42 29.36 -2.47
C VAL A 139 1.08 29.74 -1.87
N MET A 140 0.33 28.76 -1.34
CA MET A 140 -0.95 29.04 -0.68
C MET A 140 -0.77 29.92 0.56
N LEU A 141 0.22 29.62 1.41
CA LEU A 141 0.52 30.43 2.58
C LEU A 141 0.96 31.84 2.20
N PHE A 142 1.79 31.97 1.16
CA PHE A 142 2.21 33.28 0.65
C PHE A 142 1.03 34.10 0.11
N TYR A 143 0.09 33.44 -0.58
CA TYR A 143 -1.11 34.12 -1.09
C TYR A 143 -2.04 34.59 0.02
N ILE A 144 -2.15 33.85 1.14
CA ILE A 144 -2.99 34.22 2.28
C ILE A 144 -2.34 35.33 3.13
N TRP A 145 -1.01 35.38 3.17
CA TRP A 145 -0.27 36.38 3.94
C TRP A 145 -0.29 37.76 3.28
#